data_8262c814a09fff80a9542452ab0080e1
#
_entry.id   8262c814a09fff80a9542452ab0080e1
#
_cell.length_a   1.000
_cell.length_b   1.000
_cell.length_c   1.000
_cell.angle_alpha   90.00
_cell.angle_beta   90.00
_cell.angle_gamma   90.00
#
_symmetry.space_group_name_H-M   'P 1'
#
loop_
_entity.id
_entity.type
_entity.pdbx_description
1 polymer ?
#
loop_
_entity_poly.entity_id
_entity_poly.type
_entity_poly.pdbx_seq_one_letter_code
_entity_poly.pdbx_strand_id
1 'polypeptide(L)'
;TDYRDLVNCDIVDAVDICTSNDAHFKVAMAAVEAGKPFNLEKPITLTAEEADILAKAAQEKNVKNMVCFSYRFKAAARYAKDLIAQGKIGRVYHVNMQYFQAWGLPRANCPLVWRYVKSRTGTGALGDLGSHALDLVRFVTNKEYTRVVGHTGTYVHERPLLDGKGVGKVDVDDFSNYMADME
;
A
#
# COMPACT_ATOMS: atom_id res chain seq x y z
N THR A 1 8.08 14.44 19.08
CA THR A 1 8.99 13.27 19.21
C THR A 1 9.54 12.99 17.82
N ASP A 2 10.85 12.86 17.71
CA ASP A 2 11.53 12.49 16.46
C ASP A 2 11.57 10.96 16.35
N TYR A 3 11.26 10.41 15.18
CA TYR A 3 11.33 8.96 14.95
C TYR A 3 12.77 8.42 15.11
N ARG A 4 13.79 9.28 14.93
CA ARG A 4 15.19 8.89 15.11
C ARG A 4 15.50 8.57 16.57
N ASP A 5 14.88 9.27 17.51
CA ASP A 5 15.01 8.97 18.93
C ASP A 5 14.41 7.59 19.24
N LEU A 6 13.29 7.26 18.60
CA LEU A 6 12.61 5.97 18.76
C LEU A 6 13.46 4.81 18.23
N VAL A 7 13.95 4.89 16.99
CA VAL A 7 14.70 3.79 16.37
C VAL A 7 16.06 3.55 17.04
N ASN A 8 16.64 4.56 17.68
CA ASN A 8 17.90 4.44 18.42
C ASN A 8 17.72 4.16 19.91
N CYS A 9 16.50 3.99 20.39
CA CYS A 9 16.22 3.71 21.80
C CYS A 9 16.46 2.23 22.11
N ASP A 10 17.28 1.93 23.14
CA ASP A 10 17.68 0.57 23.49
C ASP A 10 16.52 -0.29 24.00
N ILE A 11 15.47 0.33 24.57
CA ILE A 11 14.29 -0.40 25.07
C ILE A 11 13.25 -0.69 23.99
N VAL A 12 13.49 -0.27 22.74
CA VAL A 12 12.60 -0.53 21.60
C VAL A 12 13.13 -1.72 20.82
N ASP A 13 12.39 -2.83 20.81
CA ASP A 13 12.75 -4.06 20.10
C ASP A 13 12.34 -4.06 18.63
N ALA A 14 11.26 -3.38 18.28
CA ALA A 14 10.72 -3.30 16.93
C ALA A 14 9.93 -2.00 16.71
N VAL A 15 9.76 -1.59 15.45
CA VAL A 15 9.08 -0.34 15.09
C VAL A 15 7.88 -0.64 14.21
N ASP A 16 6.72 -0.05 14.53
CA ASP A 16 5.54 -0.06 13.68
C ASP A 16 5.39 1.31 12.99
N ILE A 17 5.48 1.33 11.66
CA ILE A 17 5.53 2.55 10.85
C ILE A 17 4.17 2.77 10.18
N CYS A 18 3.33 3.60 10.84
CA CYS A 18 1.97 3.94 10.41
C CYS A 18 1.86 5.42 10.00
N THR A 19 2.89 5.96 9.39
CA THR A 19 2.96 7.35 8.95
C THR A 19 2.22 7.59 7.63
N SER A 20 2.24 8.82 7.11
CA SER A 20 1.86 9.06 5.71
C SER A 20 2.95 8.52 4.77
N ASN A 21 2.56 8.19 3.52
CA ASN A 21 3.40 7.48 2.58
C ASN A 21 4.75 8.17 2.30
N ASP A 22 4.76 9.51 2.28
CA ASP A 22 5.97 10.34 2.09
C ASP A 22 7.02 10.20 3.21
N ALA A 23 6.63 9.63 4.34
CA ALA A 23 7.55 9.35 5.44
C ALA A 23 8.05 7.90 5.48
N HIS A 24 7.41 6.98 4.77
CA HIS A 24 7.69 5.54 4.83
C HIS A 24 9.16 5.23 4.59
N PHE A 25 9.69 5.67 3.45
CA PHE A 25 11.07 5.37 3.06
C PHE A 25 12.08 5.83 4.10
N LYS A 26 12.02 7.11 4.50
CA LYS A 26 13.00 7.69 5.45
C LYS A 26 12.94 7.05 6.84
N VAL A 27 11.72 6.71 7.33
CA VAL A 27 11.56 6.10 8.66
C VAL A 27 12.00 4.63 8.62
N ALA A 28 11.63 3.90 7.57
CA ALA A 28 12.05 2.51 7.40
C ALA A 28 13.56 2.37 7.20
N MET A 29 14.19 3.27 6.43
CA MET A 29 15.66 3.30 6.30
C MET A 29 16.34 3.57 7.64
N ALA A 30 15.82 4.49 8.46
CA ALA A 30 16.38 4.71 9.80
C ALA A 30 16.25 3.47 10.70
N ALA A 31 15.14 2.71 10.60
CA ALA A 31 15.01 1.44 11.31
C ALA A 31 16.02 0.40 10.81
N VAL A 32 16.24 0.31 9.48
CA VAL A 32 17.25 -0.56 8.88
C VAL A 32 18.66 -0.17 9.35
N GLU A 33 18.98 1.12 9.39
CA GLU A 33 20.29 1.63 9.85
C GLU A 33 20.54 1.28 11.32
N ALA A 34 19.50 1.39 12.15
CA ALA A 34 19.56 1.04 13.57
C ALA A 34 19.47 -0.48 13.84
N GLY A 35 19.31 -1.32 12.80
CA GLY A 35 19.15 -2.77 12.93
C GLY A 35 17.84 -3.19 13.61
N LYS A 36 16.84 -2.31 13.65
CA LYS A 36 15.54 -2.57 14.31
C LYS A 36 14.57 -3.26 13.35
N PRO A 37 14.00 -4.40 13.74
CA PRO A 37 12.86 -4.99 13.02
C PRO A 37 11.73 -3.98 12.87
N PHE A 38 11.03 -4.01 11.73
CA PHE A 38 9.92 -3.11 11.52
C PHE A 38 8.75 -3.74 10.75
N ASN A 39 7.56 -3.25 11.05
CA ASN A 39 6.37 -3.36 10.22
C ASN A 39 6.11 -2.01 9.54
N LEU A 40 5.74 -2.02 8.28
CA LEU A 40 5.55 -0.81 7.48
C LEU A 40 4.17 -0.84 6.82
N GLU A 41 3.41 0.23 6.98
CA GLU A 41 2.15 0.38 6.25
C GLU A 41 2.36 0.43 4.73
N LYS A 42 1.36 -0.04 4.03
CA LYS A 42 1.30 -0.01 2.56
C LYS A 42 0.86 1.39 2.07
N PRO A 43 1.21 1.79 0.85
CA PRO A 43 2.24 1.20 -0.01
C PRO A 43 3.62 1.35 0.62
N ILE A 44 4.55 0.48 0.25
CA ILE A 44 5.88 0.42 0.88
C ILE A 44 6.64 1.74 0.82
N THR A 45 6.60 2.43 -0.33
CA THR A 45 7.24 3.73 -0.58
C THR A 45 6.44 4.52 -1.62
N LEU A 46 6.89 5.73 -1.98
CA LEU A 46 6.28 6.52 -3.05
C LEU A 46 6.69 6.05 -4.44
N THR A 47 7.87 5.48 -4.60
CA THR A 47 8.41 5.03 -5.90
C THR A 47 8.97 3.61 -5.83
N ALA A 48 9.07 2.95 -6.98
CA ALA A 48 9.67 1.62 -7.06
C ALA A 48 11.18 1.66 -6.71
N GLU A 49 11.88 2.71 -7.10
CA GLU A 49 13.31 2.89 -6.81
C GLU A 49 13.57 2.98 -5.30
N GLU A 50 12.74 3.71 -4.55
CA GLU A 50 12.83 3.74 -3.09
C GLU A 50 12.56 2.37 -2.48
N ALA A 51 11.59 1.61 -3.03
CA ALA A 51 11.26 0.28 -2.56
C ALA A 51 12.44 -0.69 -2.77
N ASP A 52 13.09 -0.63 -3.92
CA ASP A 52 14.25 -1.47 -4.25
C ASP A 52 15.44 -1.15 -3.33
N ILE A 53 15.71 0.14 -3.07
CA ILE A 53 16.75 0.57 -2.14
C ILE A 53 16.46 0.05 -0.73
N LEU A 54 15.25 0.22 -0.24
CA LEU A 54 14.84 -0.23 1.10
C LEU A 54 14.95 -1.76 1.24
N ALA A 55 14.44 -2.50 0.25
CA ALA A 55 14.47 -3.96 0.25
C ALA A 55 15.91 -4.48 0.28
N LYS A 56 16.79 -3.91 -0.56
CA LYS A 56 18.21 -4.26 -0.61
C LYS A 56 18.93 -3.96 0.71
N ALA A 57 18.73 -2.77 1.27
CA ALA A 57 19.34 -2.38 2.54
C ALA A 57 18.89 -3.29 3.70
N ALA A 58 17.60 -3.61 3.76
CA ALA A 58 17.05 -4.51 4.78
C ALA A 58 17.62 -5.93 4.65
N GLN A 59 17.79 -6.42 3.41
CA GLN A 59 18.38 -7.71 3.13
C GLN A 59 19.88 -7.75 3.52
N GLU A 60 20.67 -6.76 3.11
CA GLU A 60 22.10 -6.66 3.40
C GLU A 60 22.39 -6.63 4.92
N LYS A 61 21.56 -5.93 5.67
CA LYS A 61 21.66 -5.84 7.14
C LYS A 61 20.92 -6.95 7.89
N ASN A 62 20.27 -7.88 7.17
CA ASN A 62 19.45 -8.95 7.74
C ASN A 62 18.39 -8.44 8.75
N VAL A 63 17.77 -7.30 8.45
CA VAL A 63 16.73 -6.71 9.29
C VAL A 63 15.39 -7.34 8.97
N LYS A 64 14.73 -7.93 9.96
CA LYS A 64 13.39 -8.50 9.81
C LYS A 64 12.37 -7.39 9.53
N ASN A 65 11.60 -7.57 8.48
CA ASN A 65 10.60 -6.58 8.10
C ASN A 65 9.34 -7.22 7.50
N MET A 66 8.26 -6.46 7.52
CA MET A 66 6.99 -6.83 6.90
C MET A 66 6.30 -5.59 6.36
N VAL A 67 5.66 -5.69 5.20
CA VAL A 67 4.71 -4.68 4.70
C VAL A 67 3.29 -5.09 5.08
N CYS A 68 2.50 -4.15 5.60
CA CYS A 68 1.19 -4.41 6.20
C CYS A 68 0.09 -4.64 5.16
N PHE A 69 0.17 -5.73 4.41
CA PHE A 69 -0.93 -6.21 3.58
C PHE A 69 -1.91 -7.04 4.42
N SER A 70 -2.64 -6.34 5.29
CA SER A 70 -3.49 -6.95 6.31
C SER A 70 -4.56 -7.92 5.76
N TYR A 71 -4.96 -7.79 4.49
CA TYR A 71 -5.94 -8.68 3.88
C TYR A 71 -5.45 -10.11 3.67
N ARG A 72 -4.15 -10.34 3.61
CA ARG A 72 -3.56 -11.68 3.65
C ARG A 72 -3.92 -12.47 4.91
N PHE A 73 -4.23 -11.76 6.00
CA PHE A 73 -4.56 -12.35 7.30
C PHE A 73 -6.05 -12.59 7.53
N LYS A 74 -6.91 -12.20 6.58
CA LYS A 74 -8.35 -12.52 6.65
C LYS A 74 -8.57 -14.02 6.43
N ALA A 75 -9.42 -14.64 7.24
CA ALA A 75 -9.71 -16.06 7.17
C ALA A 75 -10.18 -16.51 5.78
N ALA A 76 -11.05 -15.71 5.12
CA ALA A 76 -11.52 -16.00 3.77
C ALA A 76 -10.39 -15.99 2.72
N ALA A 77 -9.43 -15.04 2.83
CA ALA A 77 -8.29 -14.98 1.91
C ALA A 77 -7.36 -16.18 2.08
N ARG A 78 -7.08 -16.58 3.32
CA ARG A 78 -6.29 -17.77 3.63
C ARG A 78 -6.97 -19.04 3.14
N TYR A 79 -8.26 -19.15 3.39
CA TYR A 79 -9.04 -20.30 2.93
C TYR A 79 -9.07 -20.39 1.39
N ALA A 80 -9.26 -19.28 0.70
CA ALA A 80 -9.17 -19.24 -0.76
C ALA A 80 -7.80 -19.70 -1.27
N LYS A 81 -6.71 -19.21 -0.66
CA LYS A 81 -5.34 -19.67 -0.96
C LYS A 81 -5.19 -21.17 -0.77
N ASP A 82 -5.67 -21.72 0.34
CA ASP A 82 -5.58 -23.13 0.65
C ASP A 82 -6.36 -23.99 -0.36
N LEU A 83 -7.56 -23.57 -0.76
CA LEU A 83 -8.36 -24.28 -1.78
C LEU A 83 -7.65 -24.31 -3.14
N ILE A 84 -7.04 -23.19 -3.53
CA ILE A 84 -6.26 -23.08 -4.78
C ILE A 84 -5.03 -24.00 -4.70
N ALA A 85 -4.26 -23.91 -3.61
CA ALA A 85 -3.04 -24.70 -3.41
C ALA A 85 -3.32 -26.22 -3.39
N GLN A 86 -4.46 -26.63 -2.85
CA GLN A 86 -4.91 -28.03 -2.84
C GLN A 86 -5.55 -28.49 -4.17
N GLY A 87 -5.63 -27.62 -5.18
CA GLY A 87 -6.24 -27.93 -6.46
C GLY A 87 -7.77 -28.13 -6.42
N LYS A 88 -8.44 -27.70 -5.34
CA LYS A 88 -9.89 -27.91 -5.14
C LYS A 88 -10.77 -27.21 -6.17
N ILE A 89 -10.28 -26.14 -6.77
CA ILE A 89 -10.96 -25.40 -7.84
C ILE A 89 -10.33 -25.66 -9.22
N GLY A 90 -9.35 -26.58 -9.30
CA GLY A 90 -8.60 -26.84 -10.52
C GLY A 90 -7.65 -25.69 -10.92
N ARG A 91 -7.33 -25.63 -12.21
CA ARG A 91 -6.45 -24.56 -12.74
C ARG A 91 -7.17 -23.23 -12.74
N VAL A 92 -6.55 -22.21 -12.16
CA VAL A 92 -7.03 -20.81 -12.25
C VAL A 92 -6.65 -20.24 -13.62
N TYR A 93 -7.66 -19.88 -14.42
CA TYR A 93 -7.48 -19.28 -15.74
C TYR A 93 -7.69 -17.78 -15.74
N HIS A 94 -8.52 -17.29 -14.83
CA HIS A 94 -8.88 -15.88 -14.75
C HIS A 94 -9.21 -15.50 -13.32
N VAL A 95 -8.86 -14.25 -12.95
CA VAL A 95 -9.23 -13.63 -11.67
C VAL A 95 -9.89 -12.29 -11.98
N ASN A 96 -11.07 -12.05 -11.41
CA ASN A 96 -11.69 -10.74 -11.39
C ASN A 96 -11.69 -10.23 -9.95
N MET A 97 -11.06 -9.09 -9.72
CA MET A 97 -10.96 -8.46 -8.41
C MET A 97 -11.52 -7.05 -8.47
N GLN A 98 -12.37 -6.70 -7.51
CA GLN A 98 -12.95 -5.37 -7.37
C GLN A 98 -12.83 -4.91 -5.92
N TYR A 99 -12.45 -3.65 -5.74
CA TYR A 99 -12.39 -3.03 -4.44
C TYR A 99 -12.89 -1.59 -4.51
N PHE A 100 -14.05 -1.35 -3.90
CA PHE A 100 -14.68 -0.04 -3.87
C PHE A 100 -14.89 0.42 -2.44
N GLN A 101 -14.71 1.72 -2.23
CA GLN A 101 -15.00 2.38 -0.97
C GLN A 101 -15.86 3.63 -1.20
N ALA A 102 -16.73 3.92 -0.25
CA ALA A 102 -17.71 5.00 -0.37
C ALA A 102 -17.27 6.32 0.31
N TRP A 103 -16.26 6.27 1.19
CA TRP A 103 -15.84 7.44 1.97
C TRP A 103 -15.30 8.60 1.12
N GLY A 104 -14.73 8.30 -0.05
CA GLY A 104 -14.23 9.28 -1.01
C GLY A 104 -15.27 9.85 -1.98
N LEU A 105 -16.51 9.35 -1.97
CA LEU A 105 -17.57 9.87 -2.83
C LEU A 105 -17.96 11.31 -2.47
N PRO A 106 -18.38 12.16 -3.45
CA PRO A 106 -18.79 13.55 -3.18
C PRO A 106 -19.81 13.68 -2.05
N ARG A 107 -20.80 12.76 -2.00
CA ARG A 107 -21.83 12.75 -0.95
C ARG A 107 -21.30 12.54 0.47
N ALA A 108 -20.11 11.95 0.62
CA ALA A 108 -19.49 11.76 1.92
C ALA A 108 -18.83 13.04 2.45
N ASN A 109 -18.70 14.07 1.59
CA ASN A 109 -18.11 15.37 1.91
C ASN A 109 -16.76 15.27 2.64
N CYS A 110 -15.96 14.26 2.28
CA CYS A 110 -14.65 14.04 2.88
C CYS A 110 -13.72 15.23 2.55
N PRO A 111 -13.09 15.88 3.53
CA PRO A 111 -12.21 16.99 3.28
C PRO A 111 -10.92 16.58 2.59
N LEU A 112 -10.18 17.56 2.09
CA LEU A 112 -8.86 17.38 1.50
C LEU A 112 -7.86 16.95 2.58
N VAL A 113 -7.67 15.65 2.71
CA VAL A 113 -6.65 15.05 3.57
C VAL A 113 -5.41 14.67 2.76
N TRP A 114 -4.34 14.30 3.42
CA TRP A 114 -3.06 13.95 2.79
C TRP A 114 -3.16 12.88 1.68
N ARG A 115 -4.14 11.98 1.76
CA ARG A 115 -4.41 10.94 0.77
C ARG A 115 -4.81 11.46 -0.60
N TYR A 116 -5.23 12.73 -0.70
CA TYR A 116 -5.60 13.39 -1.95
C TYR A 116 -4.53 14.31 -2.50
N VAL A 117 -3.34 14.31 -1.88
CA VAL A 117 -2.21 15.18 -2.24
C VAL A 117 -1.05 14.33 -2.73
N LYS A 118 -0.70 14.43 -4.02
CA LYS A 118 0.27 13.57 -4.70
C LYS A 118 1.65 13.56 -4.03
N SER A 119 2.12 14.71 -3.57
CA SER A 119 3.41 14.80 -2.87
C SER A 119 3.46 14.03 -1.54
N ARG A 120 2.30 13.71 -0.97
CA ARG A 120 2.18 13.00 0.31
C ARG A 120 1.88 11.51 0.12
N THR A 121 1.17 11.15 -0.94
CA THR A 121 0.67 9.78 -1.12
C THR A 121 1.23 9.07 -2.35
N GLY A 122 1.78 9.80 -3.33
CA GLY A 122 2.28 9.26 -4.59
C GLY A 122 1.18 9.02 -5.61
N THR A 123 0.19 8.21 -5.27
CA THR A 123 -1.00 7.87 -6.06
C THR A 123 -2.23 7.92 -5.17
N GLY A 124 -3.42 7.92 -5.75
CA GLY A 124 -4.68 7.90 -5.00
C GLY A 124 -5.24 6.48 -4.83
N ALA A 125 -6.35 6.18 -5.50
CA ALA A 125 -7.02 4.89 -5.39
C ALA A 125 -6.15 3.71 -5.82
N LEU A 126 -5.26 3.90 -6.80
CA LEU A 126 -4.34 2.85 -7.23
C LEU A 126 -3.42 2.41 -6.08
N GLY A 127 -2.78 3.34 -5.38
CA GLY A 127 -1.90 3.02 -4.27
C GLY A 127 -2.64 2.62 -3.00
N ASP A 128 -3.80 3.23 -2.73
CA ASP A 128 -4.54 2.94 -1.50
C ASP A 128 -5.36 1.64 -1.58
N LEU A 129 -6.09 1.41 -2.66
CA LEU A 129 -6.96 0.24 -2.84
C LEU A 129 -6.38 -0.77 -3.84
N GLY A 130 -5.83 -0.30 -4.95
CA GLY A 130 -5.25 -1.13 -5.98
C GLY A 130 -4.10 -1.98 -5.48
N SER A 131 -3.24 -1.44 -4.61
CA SER A 131 -2.15 -2.19 -3.99
C SER A 131 -2.65 -3.42 -3.22
N HIS A 132 -3.74 -3.30 -2.47
CA HIS A 132 -4.37 -4.44 -1.80
C HIS A 132 -4.95 -5.46 -2.76
N ALA A 133 -5.59 -5.01 -3.85
CA ALA A 133 -6.15 -5.89 -4.85
C ALA A 133 -5.06 -6.70 -5.57
N LEU A 134 -4.00 -6.02 -6.00
CA LEU A 134 -2.83 -6.65 -6.64
C LEU A 134 -2.16 -7.65 -5.71
N ASP A 135 -1.91 -7.25 -4.48
CA ASP A 135 -1.28 -8.11 -3.47
C ASP A 135 -2.12 -9.35 -3.17
N LEU A 136 -3.43 -9.18 -2.99
CA LEU A 136 -4.32 -10.28 -2.65
C LEU A 136 -4.40 -11.32 -3.77
N VAL A 137 -4.44 -10.91 -5.03
CA VAL A 137 -4.41 -11.83 -6.18
C VAL A 137 -3.11 -12.62 -6.20
N ARG A 138 -1.94 -11.97 -6.03
CA ARG A 138 -0.64 -12.65 -5.89
C ARG A 138 -0.65 -13.65 -4.74
N PHE A 139 -1.15 -13.23 -3.59
CA PHE A 139 -1.18 -14.05 -2.38
C PHE A 139 -2.01 -15.33 -2.54
N VAL A 140 -3.21 -15.24 -3.12
CA VAL A 140 -4.11 -16.39 -3.24
C VAL A 140 -3.71 -17.32 -4.39
N THR A 141 -3.18 -16.79 -5.49
CA THR A 141 -2.79 -17.58 -6.67
C THR A 141 -1.35 -18.10 -6.60
N ASN A 142 -0.51 -17.49 -5.77
CA ASN A 142 0.94 -17.71 -5.71
C ASN A 142 1.61 -17.52 -7.07
N LYS A 143 1.17 -16.51 -7.83
CA LYS A 143 1.65 -16.16 -9.17
C LYS A 143 2.15 -14.73 -9.21
N GLU A 144 3.07 -14.44 -10.13
CA GLU A 144 3.62 -13.09 -10.33
C GLU A 144 3.05 -12.42 -11.59
N TYR A 145 2.93 -11.11 -11.55
CA TYR A 145 2.54 -10.31 -12.70
C TYR A 145 3.70 -10.21 -13.71
N THR A 146 3.40 -10.47 -14.97
CA THR A 146 4.38 -10.42 -16.06
C THR A 146 4.14 -9.25 -17.01
N ARG A 147 2.90 -8.81 -17.12
CA ARG A 147 2.51 -7.68 -17.97
C ARG A 147 1.27 -7.02 -17.40
N VAL A 148 1.18 -5.70 -17.54
CA VAL A 148 0.03 -4.91 -17.12
C VAL A 148 -0.28 -3.83 -18.14
N VAL A 149 -1.57 -3.58 -18.36
CA VAL A 149 -2.10 -2.39 -19.01
C VAL A 149 -3.20 -1.82 -18.13
N GLY A 150 -3.20 -0.52 -17.93
CA GLY A 150 -4.16 0.10 -17.02
C GLY A 150 -4.46 1.55 -17.35
N HIS A 151 -5.48 2.04 -16.70
CA HIS A 151 -5.92 3.43 -16.77
C HIS A 151 -6.32 3.90 -15.38
N THR A 152 -5.87 5.08 -15.02
CA THR A 152 -6.29 5.80 -13.81
C THR A 152 -6.91 7.13 -14.18
N GLY A 153 -7.74 7.66 -13.33
CA GLY A 153 -8.33 8.98 -13.55
C GLY A 153 -8.87 9.57 -12.26
N THR A 154 -9.27 10.83 -12.35
CA THR A 154 -9.81 11.60 -11.24
C THR A 154 -11.17 12.15 -11.63
N TYR A 155 -12.22 11.83 -10.87
CA TYR A 155 -13.56 12.37 -11.04
C TYR A 155 -13.84 13.52 -10.06
N VAL A 156 -13.25 13.47 -8.85
CA VAL A 156 -13.44 14.48 -7.82
C VAL A 156 -12.19 15.35 -7.77
N HIS A 157 -12.23 16.48 -8.50
CA HIS A 157 -11.07 17.36 -8.67
C HIS A 157 -10.82 18.30 -7.50
N GLU A 158 -11.82 18.54 -6.64
CA GLU A 158 -11.75 19.48 -5.53
C GLU A 158 -12.42 18.89 -4.29
N ARG A 159 -11.90 19.25 -3.12
CA ARG A 159 -12.47 18.86 -1.83
C ARG A 159 -12.45 20.02 -0.86
N PRO A 160 -13.42 20.08 0.09
CA PRO A 160 -13.40 21.06 1.16
C PRO A 160 -12.06 21.03 1.92
N LEU A 161 -11.54 22.17 2.28
CA LEU A 161 -10.40 22.26 3.18
C LEU A 161 -10.80 21.82 4.60
N LEU A 162 -9.82 21.34 5.39
CA LEU A 162 -10.03 20.88 6.75
C LEU A 162 -10.58 21.96 7.69
N ASP A 163 -10.26 23.22 7.42
CA ASP A 163 -10.76 24.38 8.20
C ASP A 163 -12.14 24.84 7.74
N GLY A 164 -12.72 24.23 6.72
CA GLY A 164 -14.01 24.59 6.13
C GLY A 164 -14.02 25.89 5.33
N LYS A 165 -12.86 26.50 5.08
CA LYS A 165 -12.74 27.81 4.41
C LYS A 165 -12.30 27.67 2.95
N GLY A 166 -13.16 27.06 2.14
CA GLY A 166 -12.93 26.89 0.72
C GLY A 166 -12.66 25.47 0.29
N VAL A 167 -12.09 25.32 -0.91
CA VAL A 167 -11.78 24.02 -1.53
C VAL A 167 -10.33 23.94 -1.91
N GLY A 168 -9.77 22.75 -1.93
CA GLY A 168 -8.42 22.49 -2.40
C GLY A 168 -8.43 21.44 -3.51
N LYS A 169 -7.41 21.49 -4.36
CA LYS A 169 -7.26 20.62 -5.52
C LYS A 169 -6.85 19.21 -5.12
N VAL A 170 -7.51 18.21 -5.70
CA VAL A 170 -7.09 16.81 -5.71
C VAL A 170 -6.17 16.60 -6.92
N ASP A 171 -5.00 16.04 -6.71
CA ASP A 171 -3.99 15.80 -7.76
C ASP A 171 -3.56 14.33 -7.87
N VAL A 172 -4.41 13.43 -7.38
CA VAL A 172 -4.26 11.97 -7.45
C VAL A 172 -5.49 11.32 -8.09
N ASP A 173 -5.33 10.08 -8.51
CA ASP A 173 -6.42 9.25 -9.04
C ASP A 173 -7.45 8.91 -7.94
N ASP A 174 -8.73 8.83 -8.32
CA ASP A 174 -9.80 8.30 -7.47
C ASP A 174 -10.44 7.02 -8.05
N PHE A 175 -9.98 6.59 -9.21
CA PHE A 175 -10.23 5.25 -9.74
C PHE A 175 -9.02 4.69 -10.48
N SER A 176 -8.95 3.36 -10.55
CA SER A 176 -8.00 2.63 -11.39
C SER A 176 -8.64 1.36 -11.94
N ASN A 177 -8.36 1.07 -13.21
CA ASN A 177 -8.70 -0.19 -13.87
C ASN A 177 -7.46 -0.74 -14.55
N TYR A 178 -7.25 -2.03 -14.46
CA TYR A 178 -6.12 -2.68 -15.13
C TYR A 178 -6.44 -4.12 -15.50
N MET A 179 -5.79 -4.58 -16.54
CA MET A 179 -5.68 -5.98 -16.91
C MET A 179 -4.22 -6.39 -16.83
N ALA A 180 -3.97 -7.60 -16.37
CA ALA A 180 -2.61 -8.09 -16.22
C ALA A 180 -2.52 -9.58 -16.58
N ASP A 181 -1.38 -9.96 -17.14
CA ASP A 181 -1.01 -11.36 -17.29
C ASP A 181 -0.20 -11.80 -16.08
N MET A 182 -0.38 -13.08 -15.71
CA MET A 182 0.36 -13.74 -14.65
C MET A 182 0.95 -15.05 -15.15
N GLU A 183 2.01 -15.52 -14.51
CA GLU A 183 2.66 -16.81 -14.81
C GLU A 183 1.73 -18.00 -14.57
#